data_aeea944796f8a060d8681b05e87a6c1d
#
_entry.id   aeea944796f8a060d8681b05e87a6c1d
#
_cell.length_a   1.000
_cell.length_b   1.000
_cell.length_c   1.000
_cell.angle_alpha   90.00
_cell.angle_beta   90.00
_cell.angle_gamma   90.00
#
_symmetry.space_group_name_H-M   'P 1'
#
loop_
_entity.id
_entity.type
_entity.pdbx_description
1 polymer ?
#
loop_
_entity_poly.entity_id
_entity_poly.type
_entity_poly.pdbx_seq_one_letter_code
_entity_poly.pdbx_strand_id
1 'polypeptide(L)'
;MLINEIFKIKNDTEFNNAALKIFQFQLSNNKIYSKYAKSILKNKIPKCINEIPFLPIQFFKHEKIICKNKTEEKIFLSSGTGGEKSKHYISDISIYNKSFIKGFEFFYGDISDYCILSLIPNYRENPNSSLVHMIDQLIFLSKNKESNFFLNDFEKLNSSLKKQEQNGKKTILFGVSSALIQFAE
;
A
#
# COMPACT_ATOMS: atom_id res chain seq x y z
N MET A 1 18.49 -0.13 -8.74
CA MET A 1 18.68 1.19 -9.39
C MET A 1 17.35 1.88 -9.63
N LEU A 2 16.40 1.29 -10.35
CA LEU A 2 15.06 1.87 -10.63
C LEU A 2 14.25 2.27 -9.38
N ILE A 3 14.28 1.45 -8.31
CA ILE A 3 13.49 1.66 -7.08
C ILE A 3 13.82 2.98 -6.38
N ASN A 4 15.07 3.42 -6.42
CA ASN A 4 15.45 4.68 -5.79
C ASN A 4 15.12 5.91 -6.66
N GLU A 5 14.88 5.71 -7.95
CA GLU A 5 14.54 6.80 -8.89
C GLU A 5 13.07 7.17 -8.77
N ILE A 6 12.15 6.19 -8.59
CA ILE A 6 10.71 6.45 -8.53
C ILE A 6 10.29 7.39 -7.39
N PHE A 7 11.03 7.39 -6.27
CA PHE A 7 10.77 8.28 -5.14
C PHE A 7 11.44 9.65 -5.25
N LYS A 8 12.07 9.96 -6.38
CA LYS A 8 12.76 11.23 -6.66
C LYS A 8 12.13 12.00 -7.83
N ILE A 9 11.08 11.48 -8.43
CA ILE A 9 10.36 12.09 -9.56
C ILE A 9 9.80 13.44 -9.13
N LYS A 10 10.06 14.49 -9.93
CA LYS A 10 9.66 15.86 -9.63
C LYS A 10 8.76 16.49 -10.71
N ASN A 11 8.69 15.89 -11.90
CA ASN A 11 7.92 16.42 -13.02
C ASN A 11 7.45 15.32 -13.98
N ASP A 12 6.54 15.67 -14.89
CA ASP A 12 5.91 14.74 -15.83
C ASP A 12 6.91 14.06 -16.78
N THR A 13 7.97 14.74 -17.16
CA THR A 13 9.01 14.16 -18.03
C THR A 13 9.74 13.04 -17.31
N GLU A 14 10.15 13.25 -16.06
CA GLU A 14 10.79 12.23 -15.23
C GLU A 14 9.84 11.08 -14.96
N PHE A 15 8.55 11.37 -14.70
CA PHE A 15 7.52 10.36 -14.51
C PHE A 15 7.35 9.49 -15.75
N ASN A 16 7.20 10.10 -16.94
CA ASN A 16 7.08 9.38 -18.20
C ASN A 16 8.30 8.48 -18.47
N ASN A 17 9.51 9.01 -18.26
CA ASN A 17 10.75 8.26 -18.43
C ASN A 17 10.84 7.07 -17.46
N ALA A 18 10.47 7.27 -16.19
CA ALA A 18 10.43 6.19 -15.20
C ALA A 18 9.38 5.13 -15.57
N ALA A 19 8.19 5.54 -16.01
CA ALA A 19 7.13 4.63 -16.45
C ALA A 19 7.58 3.76 -17.63
N LEU A 20 8.24 4.34 -18.64
CA LEU A 20 8.78 3.61 -19.78
C LEU A 20 9.89 2.62 -19.38
N LYS A 21 10.78 3.00 -18.46
CA LYS A 21 11.81 2.10 -17.93
C LYS A 21 11.17 0.91 -17.16
N ILE A 22 10.15 1.18 -16.34
CA ILE A 22 9.41 0.13 -15.61
C ILE A 22 8.68 -0.78 -16.59
N PHE A 23 8.02 -0.21 -17.61
CA PHE A 23 7.38 -0.98 -18.67
C PHE A 23 8.37 -1.96 -19.33
N GLN A 24 9.54 -1.50 -19.77
CA GLN A 24 10.57 -2.34 -20.40
C GLN A 24 11.07 -3.43 -19.44
N PHE A 25 11.28 -3.08 -18.17
CA PHE A 25 11.67 -4.04 -17.14
C PHE A 25 10.59 -5.13 -16.97
N GLN A 26 9.33 -4.75 -16.82
CA GLN A 26 8.21 -5.69 -16.67
C GLN A 26 8.02 -6.53 -17.93
N LEU A 27 8.13 -5.95 -19.11
CA LEU A 27 8.04 -6.68 -20.37
C LEU A 27 9.11 -7.78 -20.48
N SER A 28 10.30 -7.56 -19.95
CA SER A 28 11.42 -8.50 -20.00
C SER A 28 11.41 -9.52 -18.87
N ASN A 29 10.83 -9.18 -17.71
CA ASN A 29 10.98 -9.96 -16.49
C ASN A 29 9.67 -10.55 -15.95
N ASN A 30 8.50 -10.11 -16.41
CA ASN A 30 7.21 -10.64 -15.97
C ASN A 30 6.52 -11.38 -17.11
N LYS A 31 6.48 -12.71 -17.02
CA LYS A 31 5.97 -13.59 -18.09
C LYS A 31 4.50 -13.27 -18.45
N ILE A 32 3.65 -13.08 -17.46
CA ILE A 32 2.21 -12.80 -17.64
C ILE A 32 2.04 -11.45 -18.31
N TYR A 33 2.67 -10.42 -17.74
CA TYR A 33 2.62 -9.06 -18.31
C TYR A 33 3.18 -9.02 -19.75
N SER A 34 4.31 -9.70 -20.00
CA SER A 34 4.93 -9.77 -21.33
C SER A 34 3.97 -10.34 -22.38
N LYS A 35 3.28 -11.47 -22.05
CA LYS A 35 2.31 -12.09 -22.95
C LYS A 35 1.15 -11.13 -23.25
N TYR A 36 0.59 -10.52 -22.21
CA TYR A 36 -0.51 -9.57 -22.34
C TYR A 36 -0.10 -8.33 -23.16
N ALA A 37 1.01 -7.66 -22.78
CA ALA A 37 1.45 -6.45 -23.45
C ALA A 37 1.77 -6.66 -24.94
N LYS A 38 2.43 -7.77 -25.28
CA LYS A 38 2.72 -8.12 -26.68
C LYS A 38 1.48 -8.35 -27.52
N SER A 39 0.41 -8.93 -26.96
CA SER A 39 -0.85 -9.15 -27.67
C SER A 39 -1.56 -7.85 -28.06
N ILE A 40 -1.41 -6.81 -27.22
CA ILE A 40 -2.00 -5.47 -27.47
C ILE A 40 -1.13 -4.64 -28.40
N LEU A 41 0.17 -4.61 -28.14
CA LEU A 41 1.10 -3.71 -28.84
C LEU A 41 1.39 -4.12 -30.28
N LYS A 42 1.26 -5.42 -30.63
CA LYS A 42 1.52 -5.92 -32.01
C LYS A 42 2.82 -5.36 -32.59
N ASN A 43 3.92 -5.41 -31.82
CA ASN A 43 5.25 -4.89 -32.14
C ASN A 43 5.42 -3.36 -32.10
N LYS A 44 4.41 -2.59 -31.69
CA LYS A 44 4.58 -1.17 -31.39
C LYS A 44 5.38 -1.00 -30.09
N ILE A 45 6.24 0.02 -30.06
CA ILE A 45 7.03 0.37 -28.86
C ILE A 45 6.41 1.63 -28.25
N PRO A 46 5.88 1.60 -27.02
CA PRO A 46 5.37 2.78 -26.34
C PRO A 46 6.42 3.89 -26.22
N LYS A 47 6.05 5.11 -26.55
CA LYS A 47 6.87 6.31 -26.43
C LYS A 47 6.45 7.20 -25.27
N CYS A 48 5.27 6.99 -24.72
CA CYS A 48 4.74 7.70 -23.56
C CYS A 48 3.86 6.79 -22.71
N ILE A 49 3.55 7.23 -21.50
CA ILE A 49 2.77 6.46 -20.52
C ILE A 49 1.39 6.04 -21.06
N ASN A 50 0.74 6.89 -21.87
CA ASN A 50 -0.59 6.63 -22.43
C ASN A 50 -0.60 5.47 -23.44
N GLU A 51 0.55 5.07 -23.96
CA GLU A 51 0.69 3.94 -24.89
C GLU A 51 1.07 2.64 -24.16
N ILE A 52 1.36 2.69 -22.85
CA ILE A 52 1.69 1.50 -22.06
C ILE A 52 0.43 0.69 -21.78
N PRO A 53 0.35 -0.60 -22.18
CA PRO A 53 -0.78 -1.45 -21.83
C PRO A 53 -0.70 -1.83 -20.35
N PHE A 54 -1.58 -1.27 -19.51
CA PHE A 54 -1.68 -1.61 -18.11
C PHE A 54 -2.41 -2.94 -17.93
N LEU A 55 -1.85 -3.81 -17.08
CA LEU A 55 -2.43 -5.13 -16.81
C LEU A 55 -3.78 -4.98 -16.09
N PRO A 56 -4.88 -5.57 -16.60
CA PRO A 56 -6.17 -5.55 -15.91
C PRO A 56 -6.10 -6.21 -14.55
N ILE A 57 -6.77 -5.62 -13.55
CA ILE A 57 -6.71 -6.07 -12.15
C ILE A 57 -7.21 -7.51 -11.96
N GLN A 58 -8.07 -8.00 -12.84
CA GLN A 58 -8.58 -9.37 -12.82
C GLN A 58 -7.47 -10.43 -12.90
N PHE A 59 -6.34 -10.12 -13.55
CA PHE A 59 -5.21 -11.04 -13.61
C PHE A 59 -4.68 -11.42 -12.20
N PHE A 60 -4.76 -10.52 -11.24
CA PHE A 60 -4.33 -10.80 -9.86
C PHE A 60 -5.22 -11.80 -9.10
N LYS A 61 -6.39 -12.17 -9.65
CA LYS A 61 -7.23 -13.24 -9.10
C LYS A 61 -6.76 -14.62 -9.54
N HIS A 62 -6.37 -14.74 -10.82
CA HIS A 62 -6.17 -16.03 -11.47
C HIS A 62 -4.71 -16.35 -11.75
N GLU A 63 -3.83 -15.35 -11.73
CA GLU A 63 -2.44 -15.50 -12.15
C GLU A 63 -1.45 -15.07 -11.04
N LYS A 64 -0.33 -15.79 -10.95
CA LYS A 64 0.79 -15.37 -10.08
C LYS A 64 1.61 -14.29 -10.78
N ILE A 65 1.32 -13.02 -10.47
CA ILE A 65 2.00 -11.87 -11.08
C ILE A 65 3.27 -11.55 -10.27
N ILE A 66 4.40 -12.07 -10.74
CA ILE A 66 5.72 -11.84 -10.14
C ILE A 66 6.80 -11.89 -11.23
N CYS A 67 7.90 -11.16 -11.03
CA CYS A 67 9.03 -11.20 -11.94
C CYS A 67 9.79 -12.54 -11.87
N LYS A 68 10.37 -12.97 -13.00
CA LYS A 68 11.20 -14.19 -13.06
C LYS A 68 12.37 -14.10 -12.07
N ASN A 69 12.76 -15.25 -11.52
CA ASN A 69 13.86 -15.38 -10.56
C ASN A 69 13.65 -14.54 -9.27
N LYS A 70 12.38 -14.23 -8.95
CA LYS A 70 11.99 -13.63 -7.69
C LYS A 70 11.02 -14.54 -6.95
N THR A 71 11.18 -14.60 -5.63
CA THR A 71 10.25 -15.21 -4.69
C THR A 71 9.48 -14.14 -3.97
N GLU A 72 8.29 -14.44 -3.54
CA GLU A 72 7.50 -13.54 -2.71
C GLU A 72 8.02 -13.49 -1.27
N GLU A 73 8.25 -12.30 -0.75
CA GLU A 73 8.47 -12.04 0.69
C GLU A 73 7.15 -11.92 1.42
N LYS A 74 6.11 -11.42 0.72
CA LYS A 74 4.79 -11.17 1.27
C LYS A 74 3.71 -11.37 0.20
N ILE A 75 2.54 -11.84 0.63
CA ILE A 75 1.34 -11.91 -0.22
C ILE A 75 0.27 -11.06 0.44
N PHE A 76 -0.23 -10.05 -0.28
CA PHE A 76 -1.42 -9.33 0.14
C PHE A 76 -2.66 -9.86 -0.56
N LEU A 77 -3.77 -9.94 0.19
CA LEU A 77 -5.06 -10.39 -0.29
C LEU A 77 -6.05 -9.22 -0.31
N SER A 78 -6.90 -9.16 -1.34
CA SER A 78 -8.01 -8.21 -1.35
C SER A 78 -9.06 -8.61 -0.29
N SER A 79 -9.91 -7.65 0.12
CA SER A 79 -11.01 -7.89 1.07
C SER A 79 -12.03 -8.91 0.59
N GLY A 80 -12.20 -9.07 -0.72
CA GLY A 80 -12.96 -10.16 -1.33
C GLY A 80 -14.44 -10.16 -1.01
N THR A 81 -15.13 -9.04 -1.22
CA THR A 81 -16.59 -8.92 -1.03
C THR A 81 -17.44 -9.74 -2.03
N GLY A 82 -16.85 -10.46 -2.95
CA GLY A 82 -17.55 -11.14 -4.05
C GLY A 82 -16.93 -12.46 -4.51
N GLY A 83 -16.34 -13.28 -3.62
CA GLY A 83 -15.79 -14.59 -3.99
C GLY A 83 -14.27 -14.67 -3.94
N GLU A 84 -13.61 -15.06 -5.04
CA GLU A 84 -12.17 -15.29 -5.06
C GLU A 84 -11.38 -13.98 -4.82
N LYS A 85 -10.46 -14.03 -3.83
CA LYS A 85 -9.60 -12.90 -3.47
C LYS A 85 -8.45 -12.75 -4.46
N SER A 86 -8.16 -11.53 -4.90
CA SER A 86 -6.94 -11.27 -5.65
C SER A 86 -5.71 -11.38 -4.74
N LYS A 87 -4.61 -11.88 -5.32
CA LYS A 87 -3.34 -12.12 -4.62
C LYS A 87 -2.26 -11.21 -5.21
N HIS A 88 -1.72 -10.33 -4.38
CA HIS A 88 -0.62 -9.47 -4.78
C HIS A 88 0.68 -10.01 -4.18
N TYR A 89 1.52 -10.59 -5.03
CA TYR A 89 2.79 -11.19 -4.65
C TYR A 89 3.87 -10.11 -4.62
N ILE A 90 4.37 -9.81 -3.43
CA ILE A 90 5.40 -8.79 -3.19
C ILE A 90 6.75 -9.47 -3.06
N SER A 91 7.67 -9.17 -3.95
CA SER A 91 9.03 -9.72 -3.95
C SER A 91 10.05 -8.86 -3.22
N ASP A 92 9.66 -7.67 -2.78
CA ASP A 92 10.46 -6.74 -1.97
C ASP A 92 9.50 -5.83 -1.20
N ILE A 93 9.28 -6.16 0.06
CA ILE A 93 8.36 -5.42 0.93
C ILE A 93 8.87 -4.01 1.26
N SER A 94 10.17 -3.77 1.12
CA SER A 94 10.77 -2.47 1.39
C SER A 94 10.24 -1.38 0.46
N ILE A 95 9.87 -1.74 -0.77
CA ILE A 95 9.29 -0.82 -1.75
C ILE A 95 7.91 -0.34 -1.27
N TYR A 96 7.08 -1.27 -0.81
CA TYR A 96 5.77 -0.95 -0.28
C TYR A 96 5.88 -0.08 0.98
N ASN A 97 6.76 -0.45 1.91
CA ASN A 97 7.00 0.32 3.13
C ASN A 97 7.46 1.75 2.80
N LYS A 98 8.44 1.90 1.92
CA LYS A 98 8.92 3.21 1.50
C LYS A 98 7.83 4.04 0.82
N SER A 99 6.94 3.41 0.04
CA SER A 99 5.86 4.09 -0.66
C SER A 99 4.89 4.75 0.30
N PHE A 100 4.33 4.02 1.27
CA PHE A 100 3.36 4.60 2.18
C PHE A 100 4.01 5.56 3.20
N ILE A 101 5.26 5.31 3.63
CA ILE A 101 5.99 6.25 4.50
C ILE A 101 6.19 7.59 3.78
N LYS A 102 6.69 7.56 2.54
CA LYS A 102 6.87 8.78 1.75
C LYS A 102 5.55 9.47 1.42
N GLY A 103 4.48 8.71 1.16
CA GLY A 103 3.14 9.26 0.99
C GLY A 103 2.64 9.93 2.26
N PHE A 104 2.79 9.30 3.42
CA PHE A 104 2.42 9.90 4.70
C PHE A 104 3.21 11.18 4.98
N GLU A 105 4.54 11.14 4.86
CA GLU A 105 5.41 12.30 5.07
C GLU A 105 5.05 13.46 4.15
N PHE A 106 4.68 13.19 2.90
CA PHE A 106 4.30 14.21 1.93
C PHE A 106 3.01 14.95 2.30
N PHE A 107 1.99 14.25 2.79
CA PHE A 107 0.69 14.83 3.10
C PHE A 107 0.56 15.33 4.54
N TYR A 108 1.24 14.68 5.48
CA TYR A 108 1.03 14.88 6.92
C TYR A 108 2.30 15.34 7.66
N GLY A 109 3.48 15.19 7.07
CA GLY A 109 4.75 15.48 7.74
C GLY A 109 5.30 14.28 8.50
N ASP A 110 6.10 14.54 9.53
CA ASP A 110 6.79 13.48 10.27
C ASP A 110 5.80 12.57 11.03
N ILE A 111 5.92 11.25 10.83
CA ILE A 111 5.07 10.25 11.48
C ILE A 111 5.17 10.32 13.00
N SER A 112 6.34 10.68 13.53
CA SER A 112 6.57 10.78 14.99
C SER A 112 5.77 11.92 15.66
N ASP A 113 5.22 12.85 14.86
CA ASP A 113 4.34 13.91 15.37
C ASP A 113 2.95 13.41 15.74
N TYR A 114 2.60 12.19 15.33
CA TYR A 114 1.24 11.69 15.42
C TYR A 114 1.10 10.58 16.46
N CYS A 115 -0.09 10.50 17.05
CA CYS A 115 -0.64 9.30 17.67
C CYS A 115 -1.50 8.57 16.63
N ILE A 116 -1.25 7.30 16.39
CA ILE A 116 -1.96 6.48 15.40
C ILE A 116 -2.86 5.50 16.14
N LEU A 117 -4.17 5.68 16.03
CA LEU A 117 -5.18 4.83 16.66
C LEU A 117 -5.97 4.08 15.56
N SER A 118 -6.32 2.82 15.80
CA SER A 118 -6.96 2.02 14.76
C SER A 118 -8.10 1.17 15.28
N LEU A 119 -9.26 1.24 14.61
CA LEU A 119 -10.46 0.40 14.78
C LEU A 119 -10.55 -0.73 13.76
N ILE A 120 -9.43 -1.16 13.18
CA ILE A 120 -9.40 -2.34 12.30
C ILE A 120 -8.73 -3.52 13.04
N PRO A 121 -9.00 -4.77 12.59
CA PRO A 121 -8.32 -5.95 13.12
C PRO A 121 -6.79 -5.80 13.05
N ASN A 122 -6.10 -6.29 14.07
CA ASN A 122 -4.65 -6.23 14.13
C ASN A 122 -3.98 -7.23 13.16
N TYR A 123 -2.64 -7.17 13.09
CA TYR A 123 -1.85 -8.01 12.18
C TYR A 123 -2.02 -9.51 12.43
N ARG A 124 -2.23 -9.96 13.66
CA ARG A 124 -2.43 -11.39 14.01
C ARG A 124 -3.74 -11.92 13.42
N GLU A 125 -4.77 -11.10 13.40
CA GLU A 125 -6.09 -11.45 12.88
C GLU A 125 -6.16 -11.37 11.36
N ASN A 126 -5.41 -10.43 10.73
CA ASN A 126 -5.41 -10.24 9.29
C ASN A 126 -4.00 -10.00 8.71
N PRO A 127 -3.11 -11.01 8.75
CA PRO A 127 -1.69 -10.85 8.39
C PRO A 127 -1.47 -10.59 6.90
N ASN A 128 -2.47 -10.84 6.05
CA ASN A 128 -2.36 -10.65 4.61
C ASN A 128 -3.04 -9.35 4.11
N SER A 129 -3.49 -8.48 5.01
CA SER A 129 -4.00 -7.17 4.64
C SER A 129 -2.87 -6.16 4.47
N SER A 130 -2.81 -5.51 3.30
CA SER A 130 -1.86 -4.42 3.06
C SER A 130 -2.15 -3.21 3.95
N LEU A 131 -3.43 -2.90 4.20
CA LEU A 131 -3.84 -1.81 5.09
C LEU A 131 -3.39 -2.06 6.52
N VAL A 132 -3.60 -3.27 7.05
CA VAL A 132 -3.17 -3.64 8.40
C VAL A 132 -1.64 -3.56 8.52
N HIS A 133 -0.91 -4.05 7.52
CA HIS A 133 0.55 -3.94 7.48
C HIS A 133 1.01 -2.48 7.50
N MET A 134 0.38 -1.60 6.71
CA MET A 134 0.70 -0.18 6.69
C MET A 134 0.46 0.47 8.06
N ILE A 135 -0.70 0.24 8.67
CA ILE A 135 -1.05 0.83 9.97
C ILE A 135 -0.13 0.31 11.09
N ASP A 136 0.18 -0.98 11.10
CA ASP A 136 1.12 -1.57 12.04
C ASP A 136 2.50 -0.87 11.99
N GLN A 137 3.01 -0.65 10.79
CA GLN A 137 4.26 0.08 10.60
C GLN A 137 4.15 1.56 10.99
N LEU A 138 3.05 2.24 10.71
CA LEU A 138 2.83 3.62 11.14
C LEU A 138 2.76 3.74 12.67
N ILE A 139 2.07 2.82 13.34
CA ILE A 139 2.05 2.71 14.81
C ILE A 139 3.47 2.58 15.35
N PHE A 140 4.25 1.66 14.82
CA PHE A 140 5.65 1.45 15.22
C PHE A 140 6.50 2.72 15.02
N LEU A 141 6.41 3.36 13.86
CA LEU A 141 7.18 4.54 13.50
C LEU A 141 6.76 5.80 14.27
N SER A 142 5.51 5.89 14.71
CA SER A 142 5.01 7.03 15.51
C SER A 142 5.70 7.15 16.85
N LYS A 143 6.26 6.04 17.39
CA LYS A 143 6.89 5.95 18.72
C LYS A 143 6.00 6.48 19.85
N ASN A 144 4.71 6.67 19.60
CA ASN A 144 3.76 7.12 20.60
C ASN A 144 3.20 5.90 21.35
N LYS A 145 3.29 5.90 22.68
CA LYS A 145 2.86 4.77 23.54
C LYS A 145 1.35 4.48 23.48
N GLU A 146 0.56 5.47 23.10
CA GLU A 146 -0.89 5.32 22.93
C GLU A 146 -1.28 4.80 21.53
N SER A 147 -0.34 4.84 20.56
CA SER A 147 -0.60 4.31 19.22
C SER A 147 -0.85 2.81 19.29
N ASN A 148 -2.05 2.36 18.85
CA ASN A 148 -2.45 0.96 18.97
C ASN A 148 -3.63 0.60 18.09
N PHE A 149 -3.89 -0.71 17.98
CA PHE A 149 -5.14 -1.28 17.49
C PHE A 149 -6.12 -1.46 18.65
N PHE A 150 -7.33 -0.98 18.50
CA PHE A 150 -8.38 -1.04 19.53
C PHE A 150 -9.50 -2.01 19.18
N LEU A 151 -9.68 -2.34 17.88
CA LEU A 151 -10.74 -3.22 17.37
C LEU A 151 -12.12 -2.74 17.87
N ASN A 152 -12.65 -3.36 18.90
CA ASN A 152 -13.96 -3.06 19.52
C ASN A 152 -13.83 -2.47 20.95
N ASP A 153 -12.62 -2.16 21.40
CA ASP A 153 -12.38 -1.59 22.74
C ASP A 153 -12.57 -0.05 22.70
N PHE A 154 -13.83 0.37 22.56
CA PHE A 154 -14.21 1.77 22.43
C PHE A 154 -13.93 2.58 23.68
N GLU A 155 -14.00 1.99 24.88
CA GLU A 155 -13.71 2.68 26.13
C GLU A 155 -12.22 3.08 26.19
N LYS A 156 -11.33 2.13 25.85
CA LYS A 156 -9.90 2.38 25.81
C LYS A 156 -9.52 3.35 24.71
N LEU A 157 -10.15 3.24 23.52
CA LEU A 157 -9.95 4.20 22.44
C LEU A 157 -10.34 5.61 22.88
N ASN A 158 -11.51 5.80 23.49
CA ASN A 158 -11.98 7.09 23.98
C ASN A 158 -11.03 7.68 25.03
N SER A 159 -10.54 6.84 25.96
CA SER A 159 -9.55 7.26 26.95
C SER A 159 -8.24 7.73 26.30
N SER A 160 -7.76 7.00 25.29
CA SER A 160 -6.56 7.40 24.54
C SER A 160 -6.78 8.69 23.75
N LEU A 161 -7.93 8.88 23.09
CA LEU A 161 -8.27 10.11 22.37
C LEU A 161 -8.28 11.31 23.29
N LYS A 162 -8.97 11.24 24.44
CA LYS A 162 -9.02 12.32 25.44
C LYS A 162 -7.62 12.69 25.95
N LYS A 163 -6.79 11.69 26.20
CA LYS A 163 -5.40 11.90 26.63
C LYS A 163 -4.56 12.61 25.58
N GLN A 164 -4.72 12.24 24.28
CA GLN A 164 -3.99 12.92 23.21
C GLN A 164 -4.47 14.35 23.01
N GLU A 165 -5.78 14.60 23.11
CA GLU A 165 -6.36 15.95 23.05
C GLU A 165 -5.82 16.85 24.15
N GLN A 166 -5.81 16.38 25.41
CA GLN A 166 -5.26 17.10 26.57
C GLN A 166 -3.76 17.42 26.39
N ASN A 167 -3.01 16.54 25.74
CA ASN A 167 -1.58 16.72 25.48
C ASN A 167 -1.31 17.55 24.21
N GLY A 168 -2.33 18.00 23.48
CA GLY A 168 -2.20 18.73 22.21
C GLY A 168 -1.52 17.91 21.09
N LYS A 169 -1.55 16.57 21.18
CA LYS A 169 -0.87 15.68 20.23
C LYS A 169 -1.74 15.47 18.99
N LYS A 170 -1.17 15.66 17.80
CA LYS A 170 -1.84 15.31 16.55
C LYS A 170 -2.21 13.83 16.55
N THR A 171 -3.46 13.51 16.24
CA THR A 171 -3.97 12.15 16.30
C THR A 171 -4.65 11.77 14.98
N ILE A 172 -4.37 10.57 14.48
CA ILE A 172 -5.05 9.98 13.33
C ILE A 172 -5.78 8.73 13.80
N LEU A 173 -7.10 8.69 13.55
CA LEU A 173 -7.95 7.52 13.80
C LEU A 173 -8.23 6.81 12.47
N PHE A 174 -7.73 5.59 12.33
CA PHE A 174 -8.05 4.71 11.22
C PHE A 174 -9.22 3.78 11.58
N GLY A 175 -10.20 3.66 10.69
CA GLY A 175 -11.28 2.70 10.85
C GLY A 175 -12.00 2.45 9.53
N VAL A 176 -12.66 1.30 9.39
CA VAL A 176 -13.66 1.12 8.34
C VAL A 176 -14.91 1.93 8.69
N SER A 177 -15.64 2.39 7.69
CA SER A 177 -16.78 3.30 7.90
C SER A 177 -17.78 2.81 8.95
N SER A 178 -18.10 1.52 8.93
CA SER A 178 -19.03 0.91 9.93
C SER A 178 -18.48 0.99 11.36
N ALA A 179 -17.20 0.74 11.57
CA ALA A 179 -16.59 0.80 12.90
C ALA A 179 -16.49 2.26 13.42
N LEU A 180 -16.23 3.21 12.53
CA LEU A 180 -16.20 4.63 12.88
C LEU A 180 -17.61 5.15 13.25
N ILE A 181 -18.64 4.74 12.52
CA ILE A 181 -20.03 5.08 12.82
C ILE A 181 -20.42 4.50 14.19
N GLN A 182 -20.17 3.22 14.40
CA GLN A 182 -20.47 2.55 15.67
C GLN A 182 -19.75 3.18 16.88
N PHE A 183 -18.54 3.70 16.66
CA PHE A 183 -17.81 4.40 17.72
C PHE A 183 -18.38 5.81 18.01
N ALA A 184 -19.01 6.43 17.01
CA ALA A 184 -19.59 7.77 17.14
C ALA A 184 -20.99 7.80 17.76
N GLU A 185 -21.71 6.68 17.80
CA GLU A 185 -23.01 6.46 18.45
C GLU A 185 -22.87 6.24 19.96
#